data_40291a4ca2951739270e5ba30b0291fa
#
_entry.id   40291a4ca2951739270e5ba30b0291fa
#
_cell.length_a   1.000
_cell.length_b   1.000
_cell.length_c   1.000
_cell.angle_alpha   90.00
_cell.angle_beta   90.00
_cell.angle_gamma   90.00
#
_symmetry.space_group_name_H-M   'P 1'
#
loop_
_entity.id
_entity.type
_entity.pdbx_description
1 polymer ?
#
loop_
_entity_poly.entity_id
_entity_poly.type
_entity_poly.pdbx_seq_one_letter_code
_entity_poly.pdbx_strand_id
1 'polypeptide(L)'
;VVMNLKTNFFALLLITVSFFSCNQKVEESKKIDKKIAANPLPSWNNGATKTAIIDFVNRTTKEGNPDFVAIEDRIACFDNDGTLWAEQPFYSQLFFALDEIKKMAPQHPEWKTKQPFKAVLEGDMKTVMEGGEKAILSIVMETHAGMSTEEFKKSVNTWMATARHPRFNQPFNNMVYTPMIELLQYLRANGYKTFIVSGGGVDFMRPWVEETYGIPPYQ
;
A
#
# COMPACT_ATOMS: atom_id res chain seq x y z
N VAL A 1 20.59 59.71 1.91
CA VAL A 1 20.35 58.32 2.35
C VAL A 1 19.16 57.79 1.53
N VAL A 2 19.47 56.97 0.51
CA VAL A 2 18.45 56.32 -0.32
C VAL A 2 18.23 54.92 0.25
N MET A 3 17.12 54.73 0.94
CA MET A 3 16.73 53.44 1.48
C MET A 3 16.15 52.56 0.36
N ASN A 4 16.75 51.37 0.18
CA ASN A 4 16.49 50.43 -0.90
C ASN A 4 15.13 49.75 -0.71
N LEU A 5 14.13 50.18 -1.45
CA LEU A 5 12.71 49.72 -1.37
C LEU A 5 12.48 48.38 -2.06
N LYS A 6 13.50 47.70 -2.57
CA LYS A 6 13.37 46.45 -3.34
C LYS A 6 13.42 45.18 -2.53
N THR A 7 13.87 45.22 -1.28
CA THR A 7 14.04 44.00 -0.47
C THR A 7 12.75 43.56 0.25
N ASN A 8 11.81 44.46 0.48
CA ASN A 8 10.57 44.14 1.23
C ASN A 8 9.45 43.55 0.38
N PHE A 9 9.52 43.66 -0.95
CA PHE A 9 8.47 43.09 -1.81
C PHE A 9 8.60 41.59 -2.02
N PHE A 10 9.82 41.04 -1.92
CA PHE A 10 10.06 39.59 -2.09
C PHE A 10 9.71 38.79 -0.85
N ALA A 11 9.85 39.36 0.36
CA ALA A 11 9.49 38.70 1.60
C ALA A 11 7.95 38.58 1.79
N LEU A 12 7.19 39.54 1.29
CA LEU A 12 5.73 39.55 1.40
C LEU A 12 5.07 38.51 0.44
N LEU A 13 5.70 38.24 -0.71
CA LEU A 13 5.19 37.29 -1.70
C LEU A 13 5.38 35.84 -1.25
N LEU A 14 6.44 35.52 -0.50
CA LEU A 14 6.71 34.17 0.02
C LEU A 14 5.75 33.77 1.16
N ILE A 15 5.28 34.74 1.96
CA ILE A 15 4.35 34.46 3.07
C ILE A 15 2.94 34.19 2.54
N THR A 16 2.51 34.85 1.47
CA THR A 16 1.16 34.65 0.90
C THR A 16 1.01 33.28 0.21
N VAL A 17 2.05 32.74 -0.40
CA VAL A 17 2.01 31.41 -1.04
C VAL A 17 1.88 30.29 -0.01
N SER A 18 2.50 30.42 1.16
CA SER A 18 2.42 29.41 2.23
C SER A 18 1.02 29.32 2.86
N PHE A 19 0.29 30.41 2.98
CA PHE A 19 -1.09 30.40 3.50
C PHE A 19 -2.11 29.84 2.50
N PHE A 20 -1.88 30.00 1.19
CA PHE A 20 -2.76 29.47 0.16
C PHE A 20 -2.71 27.94 0.08
N SER A 21 -1.51 27.33 0.23
CA SER A 21 -1.33 25.88 0.20
C SER A 21 -1.95 25.16 1.40
N CYS A 22 -1.95 25.79 2.57
CA CYS A 22 -2.52 25.22 3.79
C CYS A 22 -4.07 25.24 3.75
N ASN A 23 -4.67 26.30 3.22
CA ASN A 23 -6.13 26.40 3.09
C ASN A 23 -6.69 25.43 2.04
N GLN A 24 -6.00 25.17 0.94
CA GLN A 24 -6.45 24.19 -0.05
C GLN A 24 -6.52 22.78 0.51
N LYS A 25 -5.50 22.33 1.27
CA LYS A 25 -5.52 21.01 1.91
C LYS A 25 -6.67 20.86 2.93
N VAL A 26 -6.98 21.89 3.68
CA VAL A 26 -8.07 21.86 4.67
C VAL A 26 -9.45 21.86 3.99
N GLU A 27 -9.63 22.57 2.89
CA GLU A 27 -10.89 22.54 2.13
C GLU A 27 -11.09 21.22 1.39
N GLU A 28 -10.02 20.62 0.87
CA GLU A 28 -10.07 19.32 0.20
C GLU A 28 -10.38 18.19 1.20
N SER A 29 -9.77 18.21 2.39
CA SER A 29 -10.11 17.32 3.49
C SER A 29 -11.59 17.41 3.87
N LYS A 30 -12.13 18.61 4.09
CA LYS A 30 -13.54 18.82 4.42
C LYS A 30 -14.51 18.37 3.31
N LYS A 31 -14.12 18.47 2.03
CA LYS A 31 -14.92 17.97 0.91
C LYS A 31 -14.93 16.45 0.86
N ILE A 32 -13.80 15.82 1.17
CA ILE A 32 -13.67 14.34 1.26
C ILE A 32 -14.56 13.84 2.41
N ASP A 33 -14.46 14.43 3.60
CA ASP A 33 -15.26 14.06 4.77
C ASP A 33 -16.76 14.17 4.49
N LYS A 34 -17.19 15.26 3.83
CA LYS A 34 -18.59 15.46 3.45
C LYS A 34 -19.08 14.44 2.41
N LYS A 35 -18.23 14.04 1.47
CA LYS A 35 -18.54 13.02 0.46
C LYS A 35 -18.65 11.64 1.09
N ILE A 36 -17.75 11.30 2.01
CA ILE A 36 -17.79 10.05 2.79
C ILE A 36 -19.08 9.98 3.64
N ALA A 37 -19.48 11.06 4.28
CA ALA A 37 -20.71 11.12 5.07
C ALA A 37 -21.99 10.94 4.24
N ALA A 38 -22.00 11.39 2.98
CA ALA A 38 -23.18 11.31 2.10
C ALA A 38 -23.34 9.92 1.44
N ASN A 39 -22.25 9.28 1.07
CA ASN A 39 -22.21 7.90 0.53
C ASN A 39 -20.84 7.29 0.85
N PRO A 40 -20.71 6.64 2.01
CA PRO A 40 -19.39 6.21 2.52
C PRO A 40 -18.73 5.12 1.66
N LEU A 41 -19.51 4.33 0.93
CA LEU A 41 -19.06 3.16 0.17
C LEU A 41 -19.62 3.22 -1.26
N PRO A 42 -19.21 4.19 -2.11
CA PRO A 42 -19.83 4.43 -3.41
C PRO A 42 -19.65 3.29 -4.41
N SER A 43 -18.54 2.53 -4.36
CA SER A 43 -18.28 1.39 -5.24
C SER A 43 -18.93 0.08 -4.77
N TRP A 44 -19.48 0.06 -3.54
CA TRP A 44 -20.21 -1.10 -3.06
C TRP A 44 -21.64 -1.13 -3.63
N ASN A 45 -22.06 -2.29 -4.10
CA ASN A 45 -23.45 -2.49 -4.52
C ASN A 45 -24.40 -2.25 -3.35
N ASN A 46 -25.53 -1.57 -3.63
CA ASN A 46 -26.58 -1.44 -2.63
C ASN A 46 -27.16 -2.84 -2.31
N GLY A 47 -27.17 -3.19 -1.04
CA GLY A 47 -27.63 -4.51 -0.59
C GLY A 47 -27.20 -4.81 0.84
N ALA A 48 -27.45 -6.06 1.25
CA ALA A 48 -27.26 -6.50 2.63
C ALA A 48 -25.83 -6.29 3.15
N THR A 49 -24.82 -6.56 2.33
CA THR A 49 -23.40 -6.42 2.73
C THR A 49 -23.04 -4.97 3.04
N LYS A 50 -23.36 -4.03 2.13
CA LYS A 50 -23.12 -2.60 2.36
C LYS A 50 -23.87 -2.10 3.60
N THR A 51 -25.14 -2.48 3.74
CA THR A 51 -25.96 -2.13 4.90
C THR A 51 -25.34 -2.67 6.18
N ALA A 52 -24.92 -3.93 6.22
CA ALA A 52 -24.32 -4.54 7.40
C ALA A 52 -23.02 -3.83 7.84
N ILE A 53 -22.17 -3.39 6.89
CA ILE A 53 -20.97 -2.63 7.20
C ILE A 53 -21.33 -1.28 7.84
N ILE A 54 -22.27 -0.54 7.23
CA ILE A 54 -22.70 0.77 7.73
C ILE A 54 -23.35 0.63 9.11
N ASP A 55 -24.22 -0.35 9.29
CA ASP A 55 -24.90 -0.61 10.56
C ASP A 55 -23.91 -1.02 11.66
N PHE A 56 -22.92 -1.85 11.33
CA PHE A 56 -21.86 -2.20 12.26
C PHE A 56 -21.11 -0.95 12.73
N VAL A 57 -20.63 -0.10 11.81
CA VAL A 57 -19.92 1.12 12.17
C VAL A 57 -20.80 2.04 13.01
N ASN A 58 -22.07 2.24 12.63
CA ASN A 58 -22.99 3.08 13.37
C ASN A 58 -23.21 2.57 14.81
N ARG A 59 -23.40 1.26 15.01
CA ARG A 59 -23.62 0.67 16.33
C ARG A 59 -22.38 0.78 17.23
N THR A 60 -21.20 0.54 16.67
CA THR A 60 -19.95 0.53 17.41
C THR A 60 -19.40 1.93 17.69
N THR A 61 -19.87 2.96 16.99
CA THR A 61 -19.38 4.35 17.16
C THR A 61 -20.36 5.25 17.91
N LYS A 62 -21.65 4.86 18.04
CA LYS A 62 -22.68 5.67 18.68
C LYS A 62 -22.68 5.45 20.19
N GLU A 63 -22.36 6.49 20.95
CA GLU A 63 -22.44 6.48 22.41
C GLU A 63 -23.84 6.06 22.90
N GLY A 64 -23.88 5.26 23.97
CA GLY A 64 -25.11 4.73 24.53
C GLY A 64 -25.68 3.49 23.80
N ASN A 65 -25.08 3.07 22.70
CA ASN A 65 -25.42 1.80 22.06
C ASN A 65 -24.76 0.64 22.83
N PRO A 66 -25.44 -0.51 23.04
CA PRO A 66 -24.83 -1.69 23.68
C PRO A 66 -23.54 -2.19 23.04
N ASP A 67 -23.38 -1.98 21.74
CA ASP A 67 -22.21 -2.38 20.95
C ASP A 67 -21.13 -1.26 20.85
N PHE A 68 -21.29 -0.17 21.60
CA PHE A 68 -20.34 0.94 21.55
C PHE A 68 -18.90 0.49 21.92
N VAL A 69 -17.95 0.90 21.09
CA VAL A 69 -16.52 0.68 21.29
C VAL A 69 -15.85 2.04 21.49
N ALA A 70 -15.06 2.18 22.56
CA ALA A 70 -14.29 3.40 22.81
C ALA A 70 -13.30 3.63 21.65
N ILE A 71 -12.97 4.88 21.34
CA ILE A 71 -12.19 5.23 20.16
C ILE A 71 -10.79 4.61 20.16
N GLU A 72 -10.18 4.46 21.35
CA GLU A 72 -8.88 3.82 21.56
C GLU A 72 -8.87 2.33 21.20
N ASP A 73 -10.04 1.66 21.31
CA ASP A 73 -10.23 0.23 21.10
C ASP A 73 -10.77 -0.10 19.70
N ARG A 74 -11.07 0.91 18.86
CA ARG A 74 -11.55 0.70 17.49
C ARG A 74 -10.40 0.27 16.59
N ILE A 75 -10.25 -1.04 16.42
CA ILE A 75 -9.22 -1.66 15.59
C ILE A 75 -9.89 -2.46 14.48
N ALA A 76 -9.37 -2.33 13.26
CA ALA A 76 -9.77 -3.14 12.10
C ALA A 76 -8.53 -3.70 11.42
N CYS A 77 -8.46 -5.03 11.30
CA CYS A 77 -7.35 -5.75 10.68
C CYS A 77 -7.75 -6.27 9.31
N PHE A 78 -6.84 -6.19 8.36
CA PHE A 78 -7.03 -6.64 6.98
C PHE A 78 -5.86 -7.51 6.55
N ASP A 79 -6.14 -8.57 5.82
CA ASP A 79 -5.13 -9.21 5.00
C ASP A 79 -4.85 -8.32 3.77
N ASN A 80 -3.71 -8.54 3.11
CA ASN A 80 -3.28 -7.74 1.97
C ASN A 80 -3.62 -8.43 0.64
N ASP A 81 -2.95 -9.55 0.36
CA ASP A 81 -3.06 -10.24 -0.92
C ASP A 81 -4.45 -10.88 -1.09
N GLY A 82 -5.12 -10.60 -2.20
CA GLY A 82 -6.48 -11.05 -2.46
C GLY A 82 -7.57 -10.31 -1.66
N THR A 83 -7.21 -9.44 -0.73
CA THR A 83 -8.13 -8.67 0.13
C THR A 83 -8.09 -7.18 -0.17
N LEU A 84 -6.94 -6.54 -0.12
CA LEU A 84 -6.78 -5.11 -0.42
C LEU A 84 -6.35 -4.88 -1.87
N TRP A 85 -5.60 -5.80 -2.44
CA TRP A 85 -5.17 -5.78 -3.85
C TRP A 85 -5.17 -7.16 -4.49
N ALA A 86 -4.94 -7.22 -5.82
CA ALA A 86 -4.93 -8.45 -6.57
C ALA A 86 -3.71 -9.34 -6.22
N GLU A 87 -3.97 -10.64 -6.05
CA GLU A 87 -2.96 -11.67 -5.77
C GLU A 87 -2.62 -12.55 -6.98
N GLN A 88 -3.40 -12.45 -8.08
CA GLN A 88 -3.24 -13.29 -9.25
C GLN A 88 -2.43 -12.61 -10.35
N PRO A 89 -1.62 -13.38 -11.14
CA PRO A 89 -1.44 -14.84 -11.11
C PRO A 89 -0.53 -15.35 -9.99
N PHE A 90 0.22 -14.45 -9.32
CA PHE A 90 1.08 -14.72 -8.16
C PHE A 90 1.11 -13.50 -7.25
N TYR A 91 1.50 -13.70 -5.99
CA TYR A 91 1.72 -12.62 -5.03
C TYR A 91 2.75 -11.61 -5.57
N SER A 92 2.51 -10.34 -5.33
CA SER A 92 3.37 -9.25 -5.83
C SER A 92 4.81 -9.36 -5.30
N GLN A 93 5.00 -9.80 -4.07
CA GLN A 93 6.34 -10.05 -3.52
C GLN A 93 7.08 -11.15 -4.28
N LEU A 94 6.40 -12.15 -4.81
CA LEU A 94 7.04 -13.16 -5.66
C LEU A 94 7.52 -12.55 -6.98
N PHE A 95 6.71 -11.70 -7.63
CA PHE A 95 7.16 -10.99 -8.83
C PHE A 95 8.41 -10.14 -8.56
N PHE A 96 8.43 -9.41 -7.45
CA PHE A 96 9.60 -8.68 -7.00
C PHE A 96 10.82 -9.59 -6.87
N ALA A 97 10.69 -10.71 -6.15
CA ALA A 97 11.80 -11.64 -5.94
C ALA A 97 12.29 -12.28 -7.25
N LEU A 98 11.39 -12.64 -8.17
CA LEU A 98 11.75 -13.17 -9.49
C LEU A 98 12.55 -12.16 -10.32
N ASP A 99 12.16 -10.88 -10.28
CA ASP A 99 12.85 -9.82 -11.01
C ASP A 99 14.22 -9.48 -10.37
N GLU A 100 14.31 -9.48 -9.04
CA GLU A 100 15.61 -9.32 -8.35
C GLU A 100 16.56 -10.50 -8.66
N ILE A 101 16.10 -11.77 -8.73
CA ILE A 101 16.93 -12.89 -9.19
C ILE A 101 17.50 -12.63 -10.59
N LYS A 102 16.69 -12.18 -11.53
CA LYS A 102 17.17 -11.85 -12.88
C LYS A 102 18.22 -10.73 -12.88
N LYS A 103 18.01 -9.71 -12.06
CA LYS A 103 18.91 -8.57 -11.90
C LYS A 103 20.26 -8.98 -11.26
N MET A 104 20.22 -9.89 -10.28
CA MET A 104 21.42 -10.39 -9.59
C MET A 104 22.17 -11.46 -10.38
N ALA A 105 21.54 -12.13 -11.34
CA ALA A 105 22.08 -13.26 -12.10
C ALA A 105 23.48 -13.02 -12.74
N PRO A 106 23.87 -11.82 -13.21
CA PRO A 106 25.21 -11.57 -13.71
C PRO A 106 26.33 -11.82 -12.66
N GLN A 107 26.01 -11.69 -11.38
CA GLN A 107 26.93 -11.88 -10.26
C GLN A 107 26.89 -13.33 -9.72
N HIS A 108 25.93 -14.15 -10.18
CA HIS A 108 25.68 -15.52 -9.75
C HIS A 108 25.65 -16.49 -10.94
N PRO A 109 26.81 -16.73 -11.61
CA PRO A 109 26.85 -17.61 -12.79
C PRO A 109 26.40 -19.05 -12.51
N GLU A 110 26.52 -19.54 -11.27
CA GLU A 110 26.05 -20.84 -10.82
C GLU A 110 24.53 -21.02 -10.91
N TRP A 111 23.76 -19.94 -10.89
CA TRP A 111 22.30 -19.97 -11.01
C TRP A 111 21.80 -20.49 -12.36
N LYS A 112 22.64 -20.44 -13.39
CA LYS A 112 22.32 -21.01 -14.71
C LYS A 112 22.12 -22.53 -14.67
N THR A 113 22.60 -23.20 -13.63
CA THR A 113 22.52 -24.67 -13.49
C THR A 113 21.82 -25.11 -12.23
N LYS A 114 21.64 -24.22 -11.24
CA LYS A 114 21.08 -24.51 -9.92
C LYS A 114 19.60 -24.17 -9.84
N GLN A 115 18.78 -25.18 -9.51
CA GLN A 115 17.36 -24.93 -9.20
C GLN A 115 17.19 -24.30 -7.81
N PRO A 116 16.17 -23.45 -7.62
CA PRO A 116 15.12 -22.99 -8.58
C PRO A 116 15.56 -21.85 -9.49
N PHE A 117 16.73 -21.26 -9.29
CA PHE A 117 17.19 -20.06 -9.99
C PHE A 117 17.27 -20.26 -11.51
N LYS A 118 17.73 -21.46 -11.96
CA LYS A 118 17.74 -21.81 -13.37
C LYS A 118 16.34 -21.63 -13.99
N ALA A 119 15.32 -22.20 -13.37
CA ALA A 119 13.95 -22.11 -13.86
C ALA A 119 13.45 -20.65 -13.91
N VAL A 120 13.80 -19.83 -12.90
CA VAL A 120 13.48 -18.38 -12.90
C VAL A 120 14.13 -17.68 -14.10
N LEU A 121 15.42 -17.94 -14.37
CA LEU A 121 16.15 -17.32 -15.47
C LEU A 121 15.64 -17.74 -16.84
N GLU A 122 15.17 -18.98 -16.97
CA GLU A 122 14.57 -19.54 -18.18
C GLU A 122 13.08 -19.15 -18.35
N GLY A 123 12.46 -18.54 -17.32
CA GLY A 123 11.03 -18.20 -17.31
C GLY A 123 10.12 -19.41 -17.13
N ASP A 124 10.66 -20.56 -16.71
CA ASP A 124 9.91 -21.78 -16.46
C ASP A 124 9.22 -21.73 -15.08
N MET A 125 8.13 -20.97 -15.03
CA MET A 125 7.33 -20.83 -13.81
C MET A 125 6.70 -22.15 -13.35
N LYS A 126 6.47 -23.10 -14.27
CA LYS A 126 5.96 -24.41 -13.92
C LYS A 126 6.94 -25.14 -13.00
N THR A 127 8.21 -25.24 -13.40
CA THR A 127 9.27 -25.85 -12.57
C THR A 127 9.47 -25.10 -11.24
N VAL A 128 9.39 -23.77 -11.23
CA VAL A 128 9.44 -22.98 -9.98
C VAL A 128 8.33 -23.41 -9.03
N MET A 129 7.09 -23.49 -9.51
CA MET A 129 5.92 -23.84 -8.69
C MET A 129 5.91 -25.32 -8.26
N GLU A 130 6.39 -26.24 -9.11
CA GLU A 130 6.56 -27.65 -8.77
C GLU A 130 7.59 -27.85 -7.65
N GLY A 131 8.56 -26.96 -7.50
CA GLY A 131 9.50 -26.92 -6.38
C GLY A 131 8.87 -26.55 -5.03
N GLY A 132 7.61 -26.10 -5.03
CA GLY A 132 6.80 -25.81 -3.86
C GLY A 132 7.37 -24.71 -2.96
N GLU A 133 6.95 -24.73 -1.70
CA GLU A 133 7.34 -23.73 -0.69
C GLU A 133 8.86 -23.59 -0.55
N LYS A 134 9.60 -24.69 -0.63
CA LYS A 134 11.07 -24.69 -0.51
C LYS A 134 11.74 -23.89 -1.62
N ALA A 135 11.25 -23.99 -2.85
CA ALA A 135 11.77 -23.23 -3.99
C ALA A 135 11.46 -21.73 -3.84
N ILE A 136 10.22 -21.40 -3.49
CA ILE A 136 9.80 -20.02 -3.23
C ILE A 136 10.61 -19.40 -2.09
N LEU A 137 10.76 -20.11 -0.97
CA LEU A 137 11.54 -19.63 0.16
C LEU A 137 13.01 -19.40 -0.24
N SER A 138 13.62 -20.30 -1.04
CA SER A 138 15.00 -20.11 -1.52
C SER A 138 15.14 -18.86 -2.38
N ILE A 139 14.19 -18.56 -3.25
CA ILE A 139 14.16 -17.35 -4.09
C ILE A 139 14.04 -16.10 -3.20
N VAL A 140 13.10 -16.11 -2.26
CA VAL A 140 12.88 -14.99 -1.34
C VAL A 140 14.10 -14.74 -0.46
N MET A 141 14.66 -15.79 0.13
CA MET A 141 15.85 -15.68 0.99
C MET A 141 17.04 -15.08 0.24
N GLU A 142 17.31 -15.52 -0.98
CA GLU A 142 18.45 -15.02 -1.77
C GLU A 142 18.30 -13.53 -2.12
N THR A 143 17.08 -13.09 -2.37
CA THR A 143 16.79 -11.69 -2.75
C THR A 143 16.68 -10.74 -1.57
N HIS A 144 16.61 -11.25 -0.34
CA HIS A 144 16.48 -10.44 0.88
C HIS A 144 17.75 -10.50 1.75
N ALA A 145 18.60 -11.53 1.56
CA ALA A 145 19.80 -11.70 2.38
C ALA A 145 20.90 -10.68 2.04
N GLY A 146 21.65 -10.28 3.07
CA GLY A 146 22.84 -9.45 2.90
C GLY A 146 22.59 -7.96 2.63
N MET A 147 21.34 -7.50 2.60
CA MET A 147 20.97 -6.10 2.47
C MET A 147 20.57 -5.52 3.84
N SER A 148 20.88 -4.25 4.05
CA SER A 148 20.26 -3.47 5.13
C SER A 148 18.77 -3.20 4.81
N THR A 149 17.98 -2.91 5.83
CA THR A 149 16.54 -2.52 5.66
C THR A 149 16.38 -1.35 4.70
N GLU A 150 17.28 -0.38 4.72
CA GLU A 150 17.22 0.78 3.82
C GLU A 150 17.54 0.43 2.36
N GLU A 151 18.51 -0.46 2.12
CA GLU A 151 18.82 -0.96 0.78
C GLU A 151 17.66 -1.77 0.21
N PHE A 152 17.07 -2.64 1.03
CA PHE A 152 15.91 -3.42 0.65
C PHE A 152 14.70 -2.51 0.31
N LYS A 153 14.39 -1.54 1.17
CA LYS A 153 13.37 -0.52 0.95
C LYS A 153 13.58 0.23 -0.37
N LYS A 154 14.81 0.63 -0.67
CA LYS A 154 15.16 1.29 -1.93
C LYS A 154 14.92 0.38 -3.13
N SER A 155 15.28 -0.91 -3.04
CA SER A 155 15.02 -1.89 -4.10
C SER A 155 13.52 -2.05 -4.35
N VAL A 156 12.71 -2.22 -3.29
CA VAL A 156 11.26 -2.32 -3.38
C VAL A 156 10.66 -1.05 -4.02
N ASN A 157 11.03 0.13 -3.58
CA ASN A 157 10.53 1.39 -4.15
C ASN A 157 10.88 1.52 -5.63
N THR A 158 12.10 1.15 -6.02
CA THR A 158 12.53 1.19 -7.43
C THR A 158 11.70 0.21 -8.28
N TRP A 159 11.46 -0.99 -7.76
CA TRP A 159 10.62 -1.99 -8.42
C TRP A 159 9.17 -1.53 -8.54
N MET A 160 8.56 -1.04 -7.47
CA MET A 160 7.18 -0.53 -7.48
C MET A 160 6.97 0.61 -8.49
N ALA A 161 7.98 1.47 -8.68
CA ALA A 161 7.91 2.56 -9.64
C ALA A 161 7.93 2.09 -11.11
N THR A 162 8.61 0.98 -11.40
CA THR A 162 8.88 0.54 -12.77
C THR A 162 8.13 -0.72 -13.20
N ALA A 163 7.91 -1.64 -12.27
CA ALA A 163 7.26 -2.92 -12.55
C ALA A 163 5.79 -2.76 -12.94
N ARG A 164 5.33 -3.67 -13.80
CA ARG A 164 3.95 -3.69 -14.29
C ARG A 164 3.36 -5.08 -14.11
N HIS A 165 2.11 -5.08 -13.68
CA HIS A 165 1.35 -6.32 -13.55
C HIS A 165 1.23 -7.01 -14.92
N PRO A 166 1.59 -8.31 -15.06
CA PRO A 166 1.74 -8.95 -16.36
C PRO A 166 0.45 -9.03 -17.18
N ARG A 167 -0.70 -9.10 -16.52
CA ARG A 167 -2.01 -9.20 -17.19
C ARG A 167 -2.57 -7.82 -17.56
N PHE A 168 -2.41 -6.81 -16.71
CA PHE A 168 -3.09 -5.52 -16.86
C PHE A 168 -2.18 -4.41 -17.36
N ASN A 169 -0.87 -4.64 -17.38
CA ASN A 169 0.15 -3.65 -17.74
C ASN A 169 0.04 -2.33 -16.94
N GLN A 170 -0.40 -2.44 -15.69
CA GLN A 170 -0.54 -1.34 -14.75
C GLN A 170 0.51 -1.45 -13.63
N PRO A 171 0.91 -0.33 -13.00
CA PRO A 171 1.71 -0.39 -11.78
C PRO A 171 1.05 -1.28 -10.72
N PHE A 172 1.85 -1.99 -9.92
CA PHE A 172 1.29 -2.88 -8.90
C PHE A 172 0.45 -2.15 -7.85
N ASN A 173 0.83 -0.95 -7.46
CA ASN A 173 0.05 -0.11 -6.54
C ASN A 173 -1.31 0.35 -7.10
N ASN A 174 -1.57 0.18 -8.41
CA ASN A 174 -2.88 0.38 -9.02
C ASN A 174 -3.76 -0.89 -9.00
N MET A 175 -3.24 -2.03 -8.55
CA MET A 175 -3.98 -3.30 -8.49
C MET A 175 -4.87 -3.44 -7.26
N VAL A 176 -5.15 -2.33 -6.59
CA VAL A 176 -5.99 -2.25 -5.39
C VAL A 176 -7.48 -2.42 -5.71
N TYR A 177 -8.21 -2.98 -4.78
CA TYR A 177 -9.67 -3.07 -4.87
C TYR A 177 -10.30 -1.77 -4.37
N THR A 178 -10.82 -0.96 -5.27
CA THR A 178 -11.48 0.32 -4.95
C THR A 178 -12.49 0.21 -3.80
N PRO A 179 -13.38 -0.80 -3.73
CA PRO A 179 -14.28 -0.96 -2.60
C PRO A 179 -13.58 -1.10 -1.25
N MET A 180 -12.41 -1.76 -1.23
CA MET A 180 -11.64 -1.94 0.00
C MET A 180 -10.93 -0.65 0.43
N ILE A 181 -10.44 0.14 -0.52
CA ILE A 181 -9.90 1.48 -0.23
C ILE A 181 -10.97 2.38 0.39
N GLU A 182 -12.19 2.34 -0.14
CA GLU A 182 -13.34 3.07 0.42
C GLU A 182 -13.66 2.59 1.84
N LEU A 183 -13.63 1.29 2.09
CA LEU A 183 -13.86 0.72 3.41
C LEU A 183 -12.80 1.17 4.43
N LEU A 184 -11.51 1.14 4.05
CA LEU A 184 -10.42 1.65 4.88
C LEU A 184 -10.63 3.14 5.24
N GLN A 185 -10.99 3.96 4.26
CA GLN A 185 -11.27 5.39 4.46
C GLN A 185 -12.48 5.60 5.37
N TYR A 186 -13.56 4.85 5.15
CA TYR A 186 -14.78 4.94 5.94
C TYR A 186 -14.53 4.55 7.40
N LEU A 187 -13.82 3.48 7.65
CA LEU A 187 -13.45 3.05 9.01
C LEU A 187 -12.59 4.11 9.72
N ARG A 188 -11.55 4.64 9.06
CA ARG A 188 -10.72 5.71 9.64
C ARG A 188 -11.51 6.99 9.92
N ALA A 189 -12.42 7.39 9.03
CA ALA A 189 -13.31 8.53 9.25
C ALA A 189 -14.23 8.36 10.47
N ASN A 190 -14.43 7.10 10.90
CA ASN A 190 -15.20 6.74 12.10
C ASN A 190 -14.32 6.35 13.30
N GLY A 191 -13.05 6.75 13.30
CA GLY A 191 -12.13 6.61 14.42
C GLY A 191 -11.49 5.23 14.56
N TYR A 192 -11.61 4.34 13.57
CA TYR A 192 -10.91 3.06 13.58
C TYR A 192 -9.45 3.23 13.20
N LYS A 193 -8.56 2.53 13.89
CA LYS A 193 -7.19 2.28 13.45
C LYS A 193 -7.19 1.07 12.52
N THR A 194 -6.61 1.20 11.34
CA THR A 194 -6.56 0.12 10.35
C THR A 194 -5.18 -0.50 10.31
N PHE A 195 -5.10 -1.82 10.41
CA PHE A 195 -3.85 -2.59 10.41
C PHE A 195 -3.84 -3.61 9.27
N ILE A 196 -2.64 -3.89 8.73
CA ILE A 196 -2.43 -5.02 7.84
C ILE A 196 -1.87 -6.19 8.66
N VAL A 197 -2.51 -7.35 8.55
CA VAL A 197 -2.06 -8.62 9.10
C VAL A 197 -1.92 -9.61 7.95
N SER A 198 -0.71 -9.82 7.48
CA SER A 198 -0.41 -10.61 6.29
C SER A 198 0.72 -11.59 6.52
N GLY A 199 0.70 -12.72 5.81
CA GLY A 199 1.82 -13.64 5.71
C GLY A 199 2.98 -13.15 4.83
N GLY A 200 2.79 -12.05 4.11
CA GLY A 200 3.82 -11.40 3.28
C GLY A 200 4.91 -10.69 4.10
N GLY A 201 6.00 -10.34 3.45
CA GLY A 201 7.13 -9.66 4.08
C GLY A 201 6.79 -8.23 4.51
N VAL A 202 6.92 -7.94 5.80
CA VAL A 202 6.66 -6.61 6.37
C VAL A 202 7.53 -5.54 5.70
N ASP A 203 8.81 -5.83 5.47
CA ASP A 203 9.74 -4.88 4.85
C ASP A 203 9.46 -4.68 3.35
N PHE A 204 8.80 -5.62 2.69
CA PHE A 204 8.30 -5.44 1.33
C PHE A 204 7.08 -4.49 1.31
N MET A 205 6.19 -4.58 2.31
CA MET A 205 4.96 -3.78 2.34
C MET A 205 5.18 -2.34 2.81
N ARG A 206 5.95 -2.12 3.88
CA ARG A 206 6.18 -0.80 4.50
C ARG A 206 6.54 0.34 3.55
N PRO A 207 7.33 0.13 2.49
CA PRO A 207 7.71 1.21 1.57
C PRO A 207 6.57 1.87 0.80
N TRP A 208 5.45 1.18 0.58
CA TRP A 208 4.39 1.64 -0.32
C TRP A 208 2.98 1.65 0.28
N VAL A 209 2.72 0.97 1.41
CA VAL A 209 1.35 0.84 1.96
C VAL A 209 0.78 2.17 2.45
N GLU A 210 1.59 3.08 2.97
CA GLU A 210 1.11 4.38 3.44
C GLU A 210 0.59 5.23 2.28
N GLU A 211 1.34 5.30 1.19
CA GLU A 211 0.92 6.03 -0.02
C GLU A 211 -0.31 5.38 -0.66
N THR A 212 -0.37 4.04 -0.69
CA THR A 212 -1.43 3.29 -1.40
C THR A 212 -2.71 3.18 -0.59
N TYR A 213 -2.63 2.88 0.71
CA TYR A 213 -3.79 2.59 1.56
C TYR A 213 -4.06 3.66 2.62
N GLY A 214 -3.12 4.58 2.86
CA GLY A 214 -3.15 5.50 3.98
C GLY A 214 -2.93 4.81 5.33
N ILE A 215 -2.29 3.64 5.35
CA ILE A 215 -1.93 2.89 6.56
C ILE A 215 -0.46 3.17 6.85
N PRO A 216 -0.12 3.79 8.00
CA PRO A 216 1.25 4.13 8.32
C PRO A 216 2.11 2.88 8.60
N PRO A 217 3.45 2.96 8.45
CA PRO A 217 4.35 1.78 8.51
C PRO A 217 4.38 1.03 9.85
N TYR A 218 3.83 1.61 10.92
CA TYR A 218 3.73 0.99 12.24
C TYR A 218 2.38 0.27 12.47
N GLN A 219 1.50 0.28 11.51
CA GLN A 219 0.23 -0.43 11.42
C GLN A 219 0.27 -1.48 10.30
#